data_24e70da4ba04463a22637a6ddda03b40
#
_entry.id   24e70da4ba04463a22637a6ddda03b40
#
_cell.length_a   1.000
_cell.length_b   1.000
_cell.length_c   1.000
_cell.angle_alpha   90.00
_cell.angle_beta   90.00
_cell.angle_gamma   90.00
#
_symmetry.space_group_name_H-M   'P 1'
#
loop_
_entity.id
_entity.type
_entity.pdbx_description
1 polymer ?
#
loop_
_entity_poly.entity_id
_entity_poly.type
_entity_poly.pdbx_seq_one_letter_code
_entity_poly.pdbx_strand_id
1 'polypeptide(L)'
;PLGALTLGLKGERLSELAGLKKAGCVAFSQANAPVIDTEALLRAMEYAATFDFAVWLQPQDYWLSRNGIAHEGEVANRLGLAGIPVAAETIAIATIVQLARDTGCRVHLTRLSSAAGVALARQAMDEGLPVSFDIGVHHLLLTENDIGFFNPHARFCPPLRAQNDRQALSTAAGSGLAAICSDHTPVGADDKLLPFGEAKPGATGLEVLLPLTLKWAEAAGIALPQALERITAAPAAVLGLPSGQL
;
A
#
# COMPACT_ATOMS: atom_id res chain seq x y z
N PRO A 1 -15.74 -6.71 -4.77
CA PRO A 1 -14.65 -7.22 -3.94
C PRO A 1 -13.38 -7.46 -4.75
N LEU A 2 -12.22 -7.58 -4.05
CA LEU A 2 -10.99 -8.11 -4.63
C LEU A 2 -10.96 -9.62 -4.44
N GLY A 3 -10.55 -10.36 -5.47
CA GLY A 3 -10.32 -11.79 -5.40
C GLY A 3 -8.93 -12.12 -4.85
N ALA A 4 -8.77 -13.29 -4.22
CA ALA A 4 -7.44 -13.77 -3.83
C ALA A 4 -6.62 -14.14 -5.07
N LEU A 5 -5.40 -13.64 -5.17
CA LEU A 5 -4.49 -13.94 -6.27
C LEU A 5 -4.02 -15.41 -6.21
N THR A 6 -3.76 -15.89 -5.01
CA THR A 6 -3.34 -17.28 -4.75
C THR A 6 -4.28 -17.96 -3.76
N LEU A 7 -4.36 -19.28 -3.82
CA LEU A 7 -5.22 -20.10 -2.95
C LEU A 7 -4.85 -19.90 -1.48
N GLY A 8 -5.82 -19.42 -0.71
CA GLY A 8 -5.64 -19.13 0.72
C GLY A 8 -4.60 -18.06 1.01
N LEU A 9 -4.23 -17.22 0.03
CA LEU A 9 -3.20 -16.17 0.13
C LEU A 9 -1.81 -16.73 0.51
N LYS A 10 -1.50 -17.97 0.15
CA LYS A 10 -0.24 -18.64 0.51
C LYS A 10 0.93 -18.28 -0.41
N GLY A 11 0.68 -17.64 -1.56
CA GLY A 11 1.72 -17.28 -2.53
C GLY A 11 2.28 -18.43 -3.36
N GLU A 12 1.68 -19.64 -3.28
CA GLU A 12 2.20 -20.87 -3.90
C GLU A 12 1.42 -21.28 -5.17
N ARG A 13 0.12 -21.28 -5.08
CA ARG A 13 -0.78 -21.77 -6.16
C ARG A 13 -1.80 -20.71 -6.52
N LEU A 14 -1.98 -20.47 -7.82
CA LEU A 14 -2.92 -19.50 -8.34
C LEU A 14 -4.36 -19.85 -7.99
N SER A 15 -5.17 -18.82 -7.73
CA SER A 15 -6.62 -18.96 -7.67
C SER A 15 -7.22 -19.03 -9.08
N GLU A 16 -8.46 -19.49 -9.18
CA GLU A 16 -9.22 -19.50 -10.43
C GLU A 16 -9.76 -18.08 -10.72
N LEU A 17 -8.89 -17.22 -11.30
CA LEU A 17 -9.17 -15.79 -11.46
C LEU A 17 -10.39 -15.54 -12.35
N ALA A 18 -10.56 -16.33 -13.44
CA ALA A 18 -11.70 -16.17 -14.35
C ALA A 18 -13.03 -16.50 -13.66
N GLY A 19 -13.07 -17.52 -12.79
CA GLY A 19 -14.23 -17.86 -11.98
C GLY A 19 -14.56 -16.76 -10.95
N LEU A 20 -13.54 -16.25 -10.27
CA LEU A 20 -13.69 -15.14 -9.31
C LEU A 20 -14.17 -13.86 -10.02
N LYS A 21 -13.69 -13.56 -11.23
CA LYS A 21 -14.19 -12.43 -12.03
C LYS A 21 -15.68 -12.58 -12.36
N LYS A 22 -16.11 -13.77 -12.77
CA LYS A 22 -17.54 -14.08 -13.02
C LYS A 22 -18.39 -13.92 -11.74
N ALA A 23 -17.81 -14.21 -10.58
CA ALA A 23 -18.45 -14.01 -9.28
C ALA A 23 -18.48 -12.53 -8.81
N GLY A 24 -17.93 -11.60 -9.62
CA GLY A 24 -18.01 -10.16 -9.36
C GLY A 24 -16.77 -9.53 -8.75
N CYS A 25 -15.62 -10.23 -8.73
CA CYS A 25 -14.36 -9.61 -8.33
C CYS A 25 -13.89 -8.61 -9.40
N VAL A 26 -13.48 -7.41 -8.96
CA VAL A 26 -13.05 -6.32 -9.87
C VAL A 26 -11.55 -6.33 -10.14
N ALA A 27 -10.76 -6.84 -9.20
CA ALA A 27 -9.31 -7.02 -9.30
C ALA A 27 -8.88 -8.18 -8.38
N PHE A 28 -7.59 -8.52 -8.38
CA PHE A 28 -7.04 -9.62 -7.59
C PHE A 28 -5.90 -9.16 -6.72
N SER A 29 -5.84 -9.64 -5.49
CA SER A 29 -4.87 -9.18 -4.49
C SER A 29 -4.31 -10.33 -3.68
N GLN A 30 -3.11 -10.14 -3.17
CA GLN A 30 -2.50 -11.02 -2.17
C GLN A 30 -2.74 -10.49 -0.74
N ALA A 31 -3.57 -9.46 -0.58
CA ALA A 31 -3.80 -8.73 0.67
C ALA A 31 -2.47 -8.27 1.30
N ASN A 32 -2.23 -8.59 2.57
CA ASN A 32 -1.00 -8.24 3.28
C ASN A 32 0.04 -9.38 3.27
N ALA A 33 -0.26 -10.49 2.57
CA ALA A 33 0.66 -11.62 2.48
C ALA A 33 1.67 -11.37 1.34
N PRO A 34 2.98 -11.36 1.60
CA PRO A 34 3.96 -11.21 0.54
C PRO A 34 3.97 -12.44 -0.37
N VAL A 35 4.21 -12.23 -1.65
CA VAL A 35 4.49 -13.34 -2.58
C VAL A 35 5.99 -13.60 -2.51
N ILE A 36 6.37 -14.70 -1.88
CA ILE A 36 7.78 -15.09 -1.69
C ILE A 36 8.31 -15.75 -2.97
N ASP A 37 7.47 -16.52 -3.63
CA ASP A 37 7.79 -17.22 -4.86
C ASP A 37 7.56 -16.30 -6.07
N THR A 38 8.66 -15.85 -6.68
CA THR A 38 8.63 -14.96 -7.84
C THR A 38 8.12 -15.68 -9.10
N GLU A 39 8.28 -17.01 -9.21
CA GLU A 39 7.69 -17.79 -10.30
C GLU A 39 6.17 -17.80 -10.19
N ALA A 40 5.62 -18.05 -9.00
CA ALA A 40 4.19 -17.98 -8.76
C ALA A 40 3.63 -16.58 -9.07
N LEU A 41 4.36 -15.52 -8.71
CA LEU A 41 3.96 -14.15 -9.03
C LEU A 41 3.97 -13.90 -10.54
N LEU A 42 5.02 -14.31 -11.26
CA LEU A 42 5.11 -14.21 -12.71
C LEU A 42 3.92 -14.89 -13.38
N ARG A 43 3.64 -16.15 -13.04
CA ARG A 43 2.50 -16.91 -13.59
C ARG A 43 1.16 -16.25 -13.30
N ALA A 44 0.98 -15.70 -12.10
CA ALA A 44 -0.23 -14.97 -11.73
C ALA A 44 -0.41 -13.70 -12.58
N MET A 45 0.66 -12.96 -12.83
CA MET A 45 0.64 -11.76 -13.65
C MET A 45 0.43 -12.07 -15.14
N GLU A 46 1.04 -13.11 -15.69
CA GLU A 46 0.77 -13.60 -17.05
C GLU A 46 -0.71 -13.99 -17.23
N TYR A 47 -1.27 -14.74 -16.25
CA TYR A 47 -2.68 -15.10 -16.27
C TYR A 47 -3.58 -13.86 -16.20
N ALA A 48 -3.28 -12.95 -15.29
CA ALA A 48 -4.05 -11.71 -15.16
C ALA A 48 -3.98 -10.85 -16.44
N ALA A 49 -2.81 -10.72 -17.06
CA ALA A 49 -2.62 -9.98 -18.30
C ALA A 49 -3.42 -10.58 -19.47
N THR A 50 -3.50 -11.92 -19.58
CA THR A 50 -4.27 -12.60 -20.62
C THR A 50 -5.76 -12.20 -20.65
N PHE A 51 -6.32 -11.84 -19.49
CA PHE A 51 -7.72 -11.49 -19.34
C PHE A 51 -7.95 -10.00 -18.99
N ASP A 52 -6.92 -9.19 -19.11
CA ASP A 52 -6.94 -7.76 -18.69
C ASP A 52 -7.39 -7.54 -17.24
N PHE A 53 -6.95 -8.40 -16.34
CA PHE A 53 -7.23 -8.26 -14.91
C PHE A 53 -6.16 -7.41 -14.22
N ALA A 54 -6.59 -6.54 -13.29
CA ALA A 54 -5.66 -5.79 -12.46
C ALA A 54 -5.22 -6.61 -11.24
N VAL A 55 -3.91 -6.54 -10.93
CA VAL A 55 -3.32 -7.19 -9.75
C VAL A 55 -2.90 -6.11 -8.75
N TRP A 56 -3.35 -6.27 -7.49
CA TRP A 56 -3.12 -5.33 -6.40
C TRP A 56 -2.18 -5.94 -5.38
N LEU A 57 -1.00 -5.36 -5.22
CA LEU A 57 0.07 -5.90 -4.38
C LEU A 57 0.55 -4.87 -3.38
N GLN A 58 0.68 -5.27 -2.13
CA GLN A 58 1.48 -4.54 -1.17
C GLN A 58 2.96 -4.88 -1.40
N PRO A 59 3.78 -3.91 -1.81
CA PRO A 59 5.19 -4.18 -2.08
C PRO A 59 5.97 -4.30 -0.77
N GLN A 60 6.25 -5.52 -0.38
CA GLN A 60 7.01 -5.80 0.84
C GLN A 60 7.80 -7.10 0.69
N ASP A 61 9.13 -7.01 0.70
CA ASP A 61 9.99 -8.20 0.73
C ASP A 61 9.84 -8.92 2.07
N TYR A 62 9.55 -10.21 2.01
CA TYR A 62 9.30 -11.04 3.19
C TYR A 62 10.53 -11.12 4.11
N TRP A 63 11.70 -11.40 3.53
CA TRP A 63 12.90 -11.67 4.32
C TRP A 63 13.41 -10.44 5.05
N LEU A 64 13.28 -9.28 4.45
CA LEU A 64 13.67 -8.01 5.05
C LEU A 64 12.63 -7.47 6.06
N SER A 65 11.38 -7.91 6.00
CA SER A 65 10.31 -7.36 6.84
C SER A 65 9.80 -8.29 7.93
N ARG A 66 9.96 -9.62 7.80
CA ARG A 66 9.29 -10.63 8.63
C ARG A 66 9.47 -10.50 10.14
N ASN A 67 10.57 -9.92 10.59
CA ASN A 67 10.87 -9.75 12.01
C ASN A 67 10.81 -8.29 12.47
N GLY A 68 10.52 -7.35 11.54
CA GLY A 68 10.46 -5.94 11.85
C GLY A 68 9.07 -5.51 12.34
N ILE A 69 9.07 -4.46 13.16
CA ILE A 69 7.84 -3.93 13.76
C ILE A 69 7.70 -2.41 13.64
N ALA A 70 8.77 -1.73 13.20
CA ALA A 70 8.84 -0.30 12.99
C ALA A 70 9.71 0.01 11.78
N HIS A 71 9.77 1.25 11.33
CA HIS A 71 10.76 1.71 10.35
C HIS A 71 12.18 1.53 10.87
N GLU A 72 13.09 1.01 10.05
CA GLU A 72 14.52 1.00 10.36
C GLU A 72 15.08 2.41 10.24
N GLY A 73 15.07 3.13 11.35
CA GLY A 73 15.43 4.53 11.44
C GLY A 73 15.89 4.93 12.84
N GLU A 74 15.99 6.22 13.08
CA GLU A 74 16.47 6.78 14.34
C GLU A 74 15.59 6.36 15.53
N VAL A 75 14.25 6.38 15.36
CA VAL A 75 13.30 6.04 16.43
C VAL A 75 13.41 4.57 16.82
N ALA A 76 13.45 3.65 15.84
CA ALA A 76 13.60 2.23 16.11
C ALA A 76 14.92 1.93 16.83
N ASN A 77 16.02 2.53 16.37
CA ASN A 77 17.33 2.36 16.99
C ASN A 77 17.35 2.85 18.44
N ARG A 78 16.78 4.04 18.70
CA ARG A 78 16.69 4.61 20.05
C ARG A 78 15.84 3.77 21.00
N LEU A 79 14.74 3.17 20.48
CA LEU A 79 13.81 2.39 21.28
C LEU A 79 14.16 0.88 21.33
N GLY A 80 15.18 0.43 20.61
CA GLY A 80 15.55 -0.98 20.52
C GLY A 80 14.51 -1.83 19.77
N LEU A 81 13.77 -1.24 18.83
CA LEU A 81 12.77 -1.94 18.03
C LEU A 81 13.40 -2.57 16.80
N ALA A 82 12.93 -3.77 16.42
CA ALA A 82 13.34 -4.41 15.18
C ALA A 82 12.83 -3.61 13.96
N GLY A 83 13.76 -3.17 13.12
CA GLY A 83 13.47 -2.29 11.98
C GLY A 83 13.02 -3.04 10.73
N ILE A 84 12.19 -2.38 9.91
CA ILE A 84 11.86 -2.75 8.53
C ILE A 84 12.53 -1.72 7.63
N PRO A 85 13.59 -2.08 6.88
CA PRO A 85 14.29 -1.15 6.01
C PRO A 85 13.40 -0.69 4.85
N VAL A 86 13.69 0.49 4.31
CA VAL A 86 13.05 0.96 3.05
C VAL A 86 13.31 -0.02 1.91
N ALA A 87 14.44 -0.71 1.93
CA ALA A 87 14.79 -1.75 0.97
C ALA A 87 13.74 -2.87 0.87
N ALA A 88 12.99 -3.17 1.95
CA ALA A 88 11.91 -4.14 1.89
C ALA A 88 10.79 -3.72 0.91
N GLU A 89 10.50 -2.43 0.82
CA GLU A 89 9.52 -1.89 -0.13
C GLU A 89 10.12 -1.77 -1.54
N THR A 90 11.31 -1.19 -1.67
CA THR A 90 11.89 -0.88 -2.99
C THR A 90 12.32 -2.12 -3.77
N ILE A 91 12.82 -3.17 -3.13
CA ILE A 91 13.14 -4.45 -3.76
C ILE A 91 11.86 -5.12 -4.27
N ALA A 92 10.80 -5.12 -3.47
CA ALA A 92 9.52 -5.67 -3.90
C ALA A 92 8.92 -4.88 -5.08
N ILE A 93 8.98 -3.53 -5.04
CA ILE A 93 8.55 -2.70 -6.18
C ILE A 93 9.36 -3.02 -7.43
N ALA A 94 10.69 -3.08 -7.33
CA ALA A 94 11.55 -3.37 -8.48
C ALA A 94 11.22 -4.73 -9.11
N THR A 95 10.98 -5.76 -8.29
CA THR A 95 10.56 -7.08 -8.75
C THR A 95 9.21 -7.02 -9.45
N ILE A 96 8.21 -6.40 -8.82
CA ILE A 96 6.85 -6.29 -9.38
C ILE A 96 6.86 -5.50 -10.70
N VAL A 97 7.57 -4.38 -10.76
CA VAL A 97 7.69 -3.53 -11.96
C VAL A 97 8.40 -4.29 -13.09
N GLN A 98 9.45 -5.05 -12.78
CA GLN A 98 10.11 -5.88 -13.80
C GLN A 98 9.14 -6.92 -14.39
N LEU A 99 8.37 -7.62 -13.53
CA LEU A 99 7.38 -8.57 -13.99
C LEU A 99 6.22 -7.90 -14.76
N ALA A 100 5.81 -6.69 -14.35
CA ALA A 100 4.81 -5.92 -15.08
C ALA A 100 5.30 -5.53 -16.49
N ARG A 101 6.59 -5.19 -16.63
CA ARG A 101 7.23 -4.89 -17.92
C ARG A 101 7.24 -6.10 -18.84
N ASP A 102 7.53 -7.28 -18.30
CA ASP A 102 7.64 -8.52 -19.07
C ASP A 102 6.25 -9.08 -19.47
N THR A 103 5.24 -8.90 -18.63
CA THR A 103 3.90 -9.49 -18.83
C THR A 103 2.87 -8.52 -19.41
N GLY A 104 3.09 -7.22 -19.31
CA GLY A 104 2.10 -6.20 -19.62
C GLY A 104 0.92 -6.14 -18.63
N CYS A 105 1.02 -6.83 -17.48
CA CYS A 105 -0.04 -6.88 -16.47
C CYS A 105 -0.27 -5.50 -15.84
N ARG A 106 -1.55 -5.13 -15.67
CA ARG A 106 -1.94 -3.95 -14.91
C ARG A 106 -1.72 -4.18 -13.41
N VAL A 107 -0.89 -3.35 -12.81
CA VAL A 107 -0.53 -3.47 -11.39
C VAL A 107 -0.91 -2.23 -10.61
N HIS A 108 -1.49 -2.44 -9.44
CA HIS A 108 -1.68 -1.42 -8.44
C HIS A 108 -0.84 -1.72 -7.20
N LEU A 109 0.09 -0.83 -6.88
CA LEU A 109 0.94 -0.94 -5.69
C LEU A 109 0.20 -0.30 -4.52
N THR A 110 -0.20 -1.11 -3.54
CA THR A 110 -1.02 -0.61 -2.42
C THR A 110 -0.15 -0.11 -1.28
N ARG A 111 -0.53 1.03 -0.72
CA ARG A 111 0.02 1.57 0.54
C ARG A 111 1.52 1.81 0.50
N LEU A 112 2.00 2.54 -0.51
CA LEU A 112 3.40 2.97 -0.53
C LEU A 112 3.70 3.81 0.71
N SER A 113 4.86 3.60 1.29
CA SER A 113 5.25 4.21 2.56
C SER A 113 6.53 5.04 2.52
N SER A 114 7.33 4.95 1.44
CA SER A 114 8.63 5.62 1.35
C SER A 114 8.79 6.52 0.13
N ALA A 115 9.65 7.53 0.24
CA ALA A 115 10.05 8.41 -0.85
C ALA A 115 10.68 7.62 -2.01
N ALA A 116 11.52 6.63 -1.68
CA ALA A 116 12.17 5.79 -2.69
C ALA A 116 11.15 4.90 -3.42
N GLY A 117 10.14 4.37 -2.71
CA GLY A 117 9.05 3.60 -3.31
C GLY A 117 8.24 4.44 -4.29
N VAL A 118 7.88 5.68 -3.90
CA VAL A 118 7.19 6.64 -4.79
C VAL A 118 8.03 6.94 -6.04
N ALA A 119 9.33 7.13 -5.88
CA ALA A 119 10.22 7.42 -7.02
C ALA A 119 10.25 6.26 -8.03
N LEU A 120 10.34 5.01 -7.56
CA LEU A 120 10.31 3.82 -8.42
C LEU A 120 8.95 3.63 -9.12
N ALA A 121 7.85 3.82 -8.39
CA ALA A 121 6.51 3.72 -8.98
C ALA A 121 6.31 4.81 -10.05
N ARG A 122 6.72 6.05 -9.78
CA ARG A 122 6.67 7.15 -10.73
C ARG A 122 7.50 6.84 -11.98
N GLN A 123 8.74 6.36 -11.81
CA GLN A 123 9.57 5.98 -12.95
C GLN A 123 8.87 4.94 -13.83
N ALA A 124 8.26 3.92 -13.26
CA ALA A 124 7.51 2.92 -14.01
C ALA A 124 6.33 3.53 -14.79
N MET A 125 5.62 4.50 -14.19
CA MET A 125 4.54 5.22 -14.86
C MET A 125 5.07 6.12 -15.98
N ASP A 126 6.19 6.81 -15.78
CA ASP A 126 6.85 7.66 -16.80
C ASP A 126 7.38 6.81 -18.00
N GLU A 127 7.74 5.55 -17.76
CA GLU A 127 8.06 4.55 -18.80
C GLU A 127 6.82 4.05 -19.57
N GLY A 128 5.61 4.44 -19.16
CA GLY A 128 4.34 4.04 -19.78
C GLY A 128 3.85 2.66 -19.35
N LEU A 129 4.40 2.08 -18.28
CA LEU A 129 3.91 0.82 -17.74
C LEU A 129 2.53 1.00 -17.08
N PRO A 130 1.65 0.00 -17.14
CA PRO A 130 0.32 0.06 -16.54
C PRO A 130 0.37 -0.12 -15.02
N VAL A 131 1.10 0.77 -14.36
CA VAL A 131 1.32 0.80 -12.91
C VAL A 131 0.58 1.99 -12.31
N SER A 132 -0.05 1.79 -11.18
CA SER A 132 -0.64 2.83 -10.34
C SER A 132 -0.35 2.53 -8.87
N PHE A 133 -0.58 3.50 -7.98
CA PHE A 133 -0.39 3.25 -6.55
C PHE A 133 -1.30 4.10 -5.67
N ASP A 134 -1.45 3.67 -4.43
CA ASP A 134 -2.11 4.42 -3.38
C ASP A 134 -1.23 4.64 -2.14
N ILE A 135 -1.68 5.54 -1.28
CA ILE A 135 -1.05 5.91 -0.02
C ILE A 135 -2.11 5.82 1.07
N GLY A 136 -1.77 5.16 2.20
CA GLY A 136 -2.64 5.15 3.37
C GLY A 136 -2.79 6.56 3.97
N VAL A 137 -4.04 6.98 4.27
CA VAL A 137 -4.32 8.32 4.79
C VAL A 137 -3.53 8.65 6.07
N HIS A 138 -3.25 7.65 6.90
CA HIS A 138 -2.45 7.81 8.11
C HIS A 138 -1.01 8.23 7.80
N HIS A 139 -0.43 7.69 6.73
CA HIS A 139 0.96 7.98 6.30
C HIS A 139 1.15 9.39 5.74
N LEU A 140 0.07 10.11 5.42
CA LEU A 140 0.12 11.52 5.03
C LEU A 140 0.30 12.46 6.23
N LEU A 141 -0.01 12.00 7.44
CA LEU A 141 -0.07 12.82 8.65
C LEU A 141 0.92 12.38 9.73
N LEU A 142 1.13 11.06 9.86
CA LEU A 142 1.95 10.45 10.90
C LEU A 142 3.33 10.06 10.38
N THR A 143 4.30 9.97 11.30
CA THR A 143 5.69 9.55 11.06
C THR A 143 6.13 8.56 12.12
N GLU A 144 7.33 8.00 12.02
CA GLU A 144 7.94 7.17 13.06
C GLU A 144 8.01 7.87 14.43
N ASN A 145 8.03 9.22 14.47
CA ASN A 145 8.05 9.97 15.72
C ASN A 145 6.76 9.80 16.54
N ASP A 146 5.63 9.46 15.91
CA ASP A 146 4.35 9.22 16.59
C ASP A 146 4.35 7.92 17.41
N ILE A 147 5.36 7.05 17.25
CA ILE A 147 5.63 5.94 18.16
C ILE A 147 5.89 6.46 19.57
N GLY A 148 6.50 7.66 19.68
CA GLY A 148 6.73 8.32 20.96
C GLY A 148 7.46 7.42 21.96
N PHE A 149 6.80 7.10 23.08
CA PHE A 149 7.26 6.15 24.06
C PHE A 149 6.44 4.84 23.95
N PHE A 150 6.72 4.05 22.87
CA PHE A 150 6.10 2.74 22.62
C PHE A 150 4.58 2.78 22.47
N ASN A 151 4.01 3.84 21.83
CA ASN A 151 2.58 3.94 21.57
C ASN A 151 2.09 2.86 20.61
N PRO A 152 1.32 1.84 21.06
CA PRO A 152 0.88 0.73 20.19
C PRO A 152 -0.11 1.17 19.12
N HIS A 153 -0.76 2.33 19.27
CA HIS A 153 -1.64 2.88 18.24
C HIS A 153 -0.86 3.38 17.01
N ALA A 154 0.45 3.66 17.15
CA ALA A 154 1.33 4.02 16.03
C ALA A 154 1.95 2.79 15.32
N ARG A 155 1.50 1.58 15.63
CA ARG A 155 1.94 0.36 14.95
C ARG A 155 1.10 0.10 13.70
N PHE A 156 1.71 0.33 12.53
CA PHE A 156 1.12 0.17 11.20
C PHE A 156 1.88 -0.88 10.36
N CYS A 157 1.24 -1.36 9.30
CA CYS A 157 1.84 -2.16 8.23
C CYS A 157 1.30 -1.66 6.87
N PRO A 158 2.17 -1.02 6.04
CA PRO A 158 3.59 -0.74 6.26
C PRO A 158 3.84 0.17 7.47
N PRO A 159 5.08 0.20 8.01
CA PRO A 159 5.39 1.03 9.16
C PRO A 159 5.37 2.53 8.82
N LEU A 160 5.04 3.35 9.79
CA LEU A 160 5.22 4.80 9.69
C LEU A 160 6.70 5.10 9.47
N ARG A 161 7.02 5.92 8.47
CA ARG A 161 8.39 6.23 8.05
C ARG A 161 8.84 7.61 8.56
N ALA A 162 10.03 8.01 8.13
CA ALA A 162 10.61 9.30 8.48
C ALA A 162 9.84 10.49 7.86
N GLN A 163 10.16 11.70 8.32
CA GLN A 163 9.51 12.92 7.86
C GLN A 163 9.69 13.20 6.37
N ASN A 164 10.85 12.87 5.80
CA ASN A 164 11.11 13.01 4.36
C ASN A 164 10.23 12.06 3.53
N ASP A 165 9.97 10.86 4.02
CA ASP A 165 9.05 9.90 3.37
C ASP A 165 7.63 10.45 3.39
N ARG A 166 7.13 10.89 4.54
CA ARG A 166 5.81 11.53 4.65
C ARG A 166 5.68 12.72 3.69
N GLN A 167 6.70 13.56 3.56
CA GLN A 167 6.68 14.70 2.65
C GLN A 167 6.60 14.27 1.19
N ALA A 168 7.33 13.24 0.79
CA ALA A 168 7.27 12.66 -0.56
C ALA A 168 5.90 12.07 -0.88
N LEU A 169 5.30 11.34 0.08
CA LEU A 169 3.95 10.80 -0.04
C LEU A 169 2.92 11.93 -0.22
N SER A 170 3.00 12.98 0.61
CA SER A 170 2.13 14.15 0.53
C SER A 170 2.24 14.85 -0.83
N THR A 171 3.46 15.00 -1.34
CA THR A 171 3.70 15.59 -2.67
C THR A 171 3.11 14.73 -3.79
N ALA A 172 3.27 13.42 -3.73
CA ALA A 172 2.72 12.48 -4.72
C ALA A 172 1.18 12.51 -4.74
N ALA A 173 0.54 12.53 -3.57
CA ALA A 173 -0.91 12.67 -3.47
C ALA A 173 -1.39 14.03 -3.99
N GLY A 174 -0.72 15.12 -3.62
CA GLY A 174 -1.06 16.48 -4.03
C GLY A 174 -0.93 16.72 -5.53
N SER A 175 0.07 16.12 -6.17
CA SER A 175 0.27 16.22 -7.63
C SER A 175 -0.71 15.35 -8.47
N GLY A 176 -1.50 14.50 -7.83
CA GLY A 176 -2.42 13.62 -8.55
C GLY A 176 -1.83 12.29 -8.98
N LEU A 177 -0.59 12.01 -8.60
CA LEU A 177 0.10 10.78 -8.96
C LEU A 177 -0.45 9.55 -8.22
N ALA A 178 -0.93 9.75 -6.99
CA ALA A 178 -1.42 8.68 -6.12
C ALA A 178 -2.90 8.86 -5.74
N ALA A 179 -3.61 7.76 -5.60
CA ALA A 179 -4.86 7.71 -4.84
C ALA A 179 -4.57 7.71 -3.33
N ILE A 180 -5.58 8.03 -2.51
CA ILE A 180 -5.51 7.90 -1.05
C ILE A 180 -6.47 6.80 -0.63
N CYS A 181 -5.98 5.83 0.13
CA CYS A 181 -6.81 4.76 0.70
C CYS A 181 -6.99 4.93 2.21
N SER A 182 -8.04 4.32 2.74
CA SER A 182 -8.34 4.34 4.17
C SER A 182 -7.35 3.53 5.01
N ASP A 183 -6.72 2.53 4.41
CA ASP A 183 -5.92 1.50 5.10
C ASP A 183 -6.65 0.95 6.37
N HIS A 184 -7.97 0.71 6.20
CA HIS A 184 -8.83 0.29 7.29
C HIS A 184 -8.46 -1.12 7.76
N THR A 185 -7.72 -1.18 8.85
CA THR A 185 -7.31 -2.44 9.49
C THR A 185 -7.69 -2.35 10.98
N PRO A 186 -8.97 -2.56 11.32
CA PRO A 186 -9.43 -2.44 12.69
C PRO A 186 -8.78 -3.49 13.58
N VAL A 187 -8.35 -3.07 14.75
CA VAL A 187 -7.70 -3.91 15.76
C VAL A 187 -8.49 -3.81 17.05
N GLY A 188 -8.72 -4.95 17.70
CA GLY A 188 -9.43 -4.98 18.98
C GLY A 188 -8.70 -4.18 20.07
N ALA A 189 -9.46 -3.60 21.01
CA ALA A 189 -8.89 -2.79 22.07
C ALA A 189 -7.82 -3.54 22.87
N ASP A 190 -8.07 -4.80 23.20
CA ASP A 190 -7.15 -5.64 23.97
C ASP A 190 -5.80 -5.85 23.23
N ASP A 191 -5.83 -6.03 21.91
CA ASP A 191 -4.61 -6.15 21.09
C ASP A 191 -3.79 -4.86 21.06
N LYS A 192 -4.40 -3.70 21.33
CA LYS A 192 -3.74 -2.39 21.42
C LYS A 192 -3.31 -2.02 22.86
N LEU A 193 -3.68 -2.82 23.87
CA LEU A 193 -3.16 -2.68 25.25
C LEU A 193 -1.83 -3.41 25.45
N LEU A 194 -1.45 -4.29 24.52
CA LEU A 194 -0.19 -5.01 24.56
C LEU A 194 1.02 -4.08 24.33
N PRO A 195 2.21 -4.46 24.79
CA PRO A 195 3.46 -3.76 24.45
C PRO A 195 3.60 -3.57 22.94
N PHE A 196 4.26 -2.51 22.49
CA PHE A 196 4.36 -2.15 21.06
C PHE A 196 4.76 -3.33 20.15
N GLY A 197 5.72 -4.17 20.58
CA GLY A 197 6.18 -5.32 19.82
C GLY A 197 5.14 -6.44 19.68
N GLU A 198 4.20 -6.56 20.61
CA GLU A 198 3.17 -7.60 20.67
C GLU A 198 1.82 -7.09 20.15
N ALA A 199 1.58 -5.76 20.14
CA ALA A 199 0.36 -5.16 19.65
C ALA A 199 0.17 -5.47 18.16
N LYS A 200 -1.06 -5.71 17.72
CA LYS A 200 -1.33 -5.92 16.28
C LYS A 200 -1.19 -4.63 15.49
N PRO A 201 -0.59 -4.68 14.28
CA PRO A 201 -0.53 -3.50 13.40
C PRO A 201 -1.91 -3.19 12.83
N GLY A 202 -2.19 -1.91 12.62
CA GLY A 202 -3.41 -1.41 12.00
C GLY A 202 -4.11 -0.32 12.79
N ALA A 203 -5.05 0.32 12.15
CA ALA A 203 -5.92 1.34 12.73
C ALA A 203 -7.26 1.38 12.00
N THR A 204 -8.27 1.94 12.65
CA THR A 204 -9.53 2.31 12.02
C THR A 204 -9.28 3.43 11.00
N GLY A 205 -9.67 3.24 9.76
CA GLY A 205 -9.41 4.16 8.66
C GLY A 205 -10.66 4.69 7.95
N LEU A 206 -11.75 3.90 7.89
CA LEU A 206 -12.95 4.29 7.12
C LEU A 206 -13.59 5.56 7.65
N GLU A 207 -13.84 5.64 8.96
CA GLU A 207 -14.49 6.80 9.57
C GLU A 207 -13.63 8.07 9.52
N VAL A 208 -12.33 7.89 9.41
CA VAL A 208 -11.37 9.02 9.43
C VAL A 208 -10.80 9.37 8.05
N LEU A 209 -11.14 8.62 7.00
CA LEU A 209 -10.62 8.87 5.65
C LEU A 209 -10.89 10.30 5.19
N LEU A 210 -12.15 10.73 5.20
CA LEU A 210 -12.52 12.07 4.77
C LEU A 210 -11.91 13.16 5.67
N PRO A 211 -12.11 13.15 7.00
CA PRO A 211 -11.56 14.21 7.85
C PRO A 211 -10.03 14.29 7.82
N LEU A 212 -9.31 13.16 7.74
CA LEU A 212 -7.85 13.18 7.62
C LEU A 212 -7.39 13.66 6.24
N THR A 213 -8.10 13.32 5.16
CA THR A 213 -7.82 13.86 3.83
C THR A 213 -8.00 15.37 3.80
N LEU A 214 -9.06 15.91 4.40
CA LEU A 214 -9.28 17.36 4.49
C LEU A 214 -8.20 18.05 5.32
N LYS A 215 -7.82 17.47 6.45
CA LYS A 215 -6.73 17.98 7.30
C LYS A 215 -5.39 17.99 6.56
N TRP A 216 -5.08 16.92 5.82
CA TRP A 216 -3.91 16.87 4.97
C TRP A 216 -3.93 17.94 3.89
N ALA A 217 -5.06 18.09 3.20
CA ALA A 217 -5.22 19.06 2.11
C ALA A 217 -5.01 20.50 2.60
N GLU A 218 -5.58 20.87 3.75
CA GLU A 218 -5.39 22.16 4.40
C GLU A 218 -3.90 22.40 4.70
N ALA A 219 -3.24 21.44 5.33
CA ALA A 219 -1.82 21.54 5.69
C ALA A 219 -0.88 21.60 4.47
N ALA A 220 -1.26 20.95 3.37
CA ALA A 220 -0.49 20.90 2.12
C ALA A 220 -0.87 22.01 1.11
N GLY A 221 -1.88 22.84 1.40
CA GLY A 221 -2.37 23.88 0.49
C GLY A 221 -3.06 23.33 -0.76
N ILE A 222 -3.69 22.16 -0.67
CA ILE A 222 -4.39 21.49 -1.77
C ILE A 222 -5.85 21.93 -1.79
N ALA A 223 -6.37 22.31 -2.97
CA ALA A 223 -7.76 22.70 -3.12
C ALA A 223 -8.73 21.55 -2.82
N LEU A 224 -9.88 21.86 -2.21
CA LEU A 224 -10.88 20.87 -1.80
C LEU A 224 -11.27 19.88 -2.93
N PRO A 225 -11.58 20.33 -4.17
CA PRO A 225 -11.93 19.39 -5.24
C PRO A 225 -10.80 18.40 -5.55
N GLN A 226 -9.55 18.85 -5.56
CA GLN A 226 -8.38 17.99 -5.79
C GLN A 226 -8.20 16.97 -4.66
N ALA A 227 -8.40 17.38 -3.41
CA ALA A 227 -8.34 16.47 -2.27
C ALA A 227 -9.43 15.38 -2.33
N LEU A 228 -10.66 15.76 -2.66
CA LEU A 228 -11.78 14.82 -2.81
C LEU A 228 -11.54 13.85 -3.97
N GLU A 229 -10.99 14.32 -5.09
CA GLU A 229 -10.65 13.48 -6.23
C GLU A 229 -9.72 12.32 -5.83
N ARG A 230 -8.78 12.54 -4.87
CA ARG A 230 -7.85 11.49 -4.42
C ARG A 230 -8.53 10.31 -3.73
N ILE A 231 -9.72 10.52 -3.15
CA ILE A 231 -10.51 9.49 -2.45
C ILE A 231 -11.78 9.07 -3.20
N THR A 232 -12.04 9.61 -4.37
CA THR A 232 -13.24 9.33 -5.19
C THR A 232 -12.88 8.93 -6.62
N ALA A 233 -12.60 9.86 -7.50
CA ALA A 233 -12.32 9.58 -8.91
C ALA A 233 -11.00 8.83 -9.12
N ALA A 234 -9.96 9.13 -8.35
CA ALA A 234 -8.68 8.43 -8.48
C ALA A 234 -8.79 6.92 -8.18
N PRO A 235 -9.35 6.47 -7.03
CA PRO A 235 -9.57 5.04 -6.80
C PRO A 235 -10.56 4.41 -7.79
N ALA A 236 -11.57 5.14 -8.27
CA ALA A 236 -12.47 4.64 -9.30
C ALA A 236 -11.73 4.37 -10.62
N ALA A 237 -10.83 5.27 -11.02
CA ALA A 237 -9.99 5.08 -12.21
C ALA A 237 -9.05 3.86 -12.07
N VAL A 238 -8.46 3.65 -10.89
CA VAL A 238 -7.64 2.44 -10.60
C VAL A 238 -8.46 1.17 -10.76
N LEU A 239 -9.74 1.19 -10.38
CA LEU A 239 -10.66 0.06 -10.54
C LEU A 239 -11.25 -0.06 -11.96
N GLY A 240 -11.02 0.91 -12.84
CA GLY A 240 -11.64 0.97 -14.16
C GLY A 240 -13.16 1.20 -14.11
N LEU A 241 -13.65 1.90 -13.09
CA LEU A 241 -15.07 2.18 -12.90
C LEU A 241 -15.42 3.58 -13.39
N PRO A 242 -16.54 3.77 -14.13
CA PRO A 242 -17.02 5.10 -14.57
C PRO A 242 -17.78 5.80 -13.44
N SER A 243 -17.13 6.02 -12.28
CA SER A 243 -17.73 6.58 -11.07
C SER A 243 -16.73 7.48 -10.33
N GLY A 244 -17.15 8.05 -9.19
CA GLY A 244 -16.28 8.88 -8.36
C GLY A 244 -16.13 10.32 -8.83
N GLN A 245 -16.88 10.77 -9.84
CA GLN A 245 -16.98 12.18 -10.25
C GLN A 245 -18.10 12.87 -9.45
N LEU A 246 -17.84 14.11 -9.05
CA LEU A 246 -18.78 15.01 -8.36
C LEU A 246 -19.47 15.92 -9.37
#